data_3da27cc68982e881d42235cc88b57a43
#
_entry.id   3da27cc68982e881d42235cc88b57a43
#
_cell.length_a   1.000
_cell.length_b   1.000
_cell.length_c   1.000
_cell.angle_alpha   90.00
_cell.angle_beta   90.00
_cell.angle_gamma   90.00
#
_symmetry.space_group_name_H-M   'P 1'
#
loop_
_entity.id
_entity.type
_entity.pdbx_description
1 polymer ?
#
loop_
_entity_poly.entity_id
_entity_poly.type
_entity_poly.pdbx_seq_one_letter_code
_entity_poly.pdbx_strand_id
1 'polypeptide(L)'
;MRYVDLITNEQSRFTFAVRSRIVQSIRSFMVHHGFLEVETPMMHPIPGGAAARPFATHHNALDMPLFLRIAPELYLKRLVVGGFERVFEINRNFRNEGLSPRHNPEFTMMEFYEAYAEYRQLMDFTEGLLRHSAREALGAEVFEYQGRRLDFAKPFARLTISDAIRQSHPGFS
;
A
#
# COMPACT_ATOMS: atom_id res chain seq x y z
N MET A 1 -20.93 -17.05 1.33
CA MET A 1 -21.03 -15.58 1.29
C MET A 1 -20.28 -14.98 2.47
N ARG A 2 -19.61 -13.83 2.31
CA ARG A 2 -18.72 -13.28 3.37
C ARG A 2 -19.46 -12.94 4.66
N TYR A 3 -20.66 -12.38 4.58
CA TYR A 3 -21.43 -12.03 5.78
C TYR A 3 -21.85 -13.27 6.58
N VAL A 4 -22.11 -14.40 5.93
CA VAL A 4 -22.42 -15.66 6.62
C VAL A 4 -21.18 -16.21 7.33
N ASP A 5 -20.01 -16.15 6.68
CA ASP A 5 -18.71 -16.52 7.29
C ASP A 5 -18.43 -15.67 8.53
N LEU A 6 -18.74 -14.37 8.49
CA LEU A 6 -18.56 -13.47 9.64
C LEU A 6 -19.48 -13.80 10.83
N ILE A 7 -20.64 -14.44 10.62
CA ILE A 7 -21.53 -14.86 11.73
C ILE A 7 -20.90 -16.00 12.53
N THR A 8 -20.26 -16.95 11.86
CA THR A 8 -19.82 -18.21 12.44
C THR A 8 -18.33 -18.32 12.69
N ASN A 9 -17.52 -17.43 12.09
CA ASN A 9 -16.06 -17.53 12.08
C ASN A 9 -15.43 -16.33 12.78
N GLU A 10 -14.98 -16.54 14.02
CA GLU A 10 -14.31 -15.51 14.82
C GLU A 10 -12.98 -15.07 14.21
N GLN A 11 -12.24 -15.97 13.57
CA GLN A 11 -10.97 -15.65 12.92
C GLN A 11 -11.19 -14.69 11.74
N SER A 12 -12.27 -14.87 10.97
CA SER A 12 -12.63 -13.93 9.92
C SER A 12 -12.95 -12.53 10.50
N ARG A 13 -13.75 -12.46 11.57
CA ARG A 13 -14.02 -11.16 12.25
C ARG A 13 -12.76 -10.50 12.76
N PHE A 14 -11.90 -11.27 13.43
CA PHE A 14 -10.61 -10.79 13.92
C PHE A 14 -9.75 -10.22 12.78
N THR A 15 -9.63 -10.94 11.67
CA THR A 15 -8.84 -10.51 10.49
C THR A 15 -9.34 -9.17 9.95
N PHE A 16 -10.65 -8.98 9.82
CA PHE A 16 -11.22 -7.70 9.35
C PHE A 16 -11.02 -6.57 10.35
N ALA A 17 -11.13 -6.86 11.66
CA ALA A 17 -10.87 -5.87 12.70
C ALA A 17 -9.39 -5.46 12.72
N VAL A 18 -8.46 -6.42 12.58
CA VAL A 18 -7.01 -6.15 12.46
C VAL A 18 -6.73 -5.30 11.23
N ARG A 19 -7.33 -5.64 10.08
CA ARG A 19 -7.18 -4.83 8.85
C ARG A 19 -7.60 -3.38 9.06
N SER A 20 -8.73 -3.13 9.72
CA SER A 20 -9.19 -1.77 10.02
C SER A 20 -8.22 -1.03 10.94
N ARG A 21 -7.71 -1.68 11.98
CA ARG A 21 -6.71 -1.11 12.88
C ARG A 21 -5.39 -0.79 12.15
N ILE A 22 -4.93 -1.66 11.25
CA ILE A 22 -3.73 -1.40 10.43
C ILE A 22 -3.92 -0.14 9.60
N VAL A 23 -5.04 0.00 8.88
CA VAL A 23 -5.30 1.20 8.05
C VAL A 23 -5.33 2.47 8.91
N GLN A 24 -5.97 2.40 10.09
CA GLN A 24 -6.01 3.52 11.01
C GLN A 24 -4.62 3.86 11.57
N SER A 25 -3.82 2.86 11.95
CA SER A 25 -2.47 3.08 12.48
C SER A 25 -1.53 3.68 11.44
N ILE A 26 -1.61 3.21 10.17
CA ILE A 26 -0.86 3.80 9.06
C ILE A 26 -1.23 5.28 8.90
N ARG A 27 -2.53 5.61 8.87
CA ARG A 27 -3.00 6.99 8.74
C ARG A 27 -2.49 7.86 9.89
N SER A 28 -2.62 7.38 11.11
CA SER A 28 -2.12 8.09 12.31
C SER A 28 -0.62 8.34 12.25
N PHE A 29 0.17 7.34 11.85
CA PHE A 29 1.61 7.46 11.70
C PHE A 29 1.98 8.50 10.64
N MET A 30 1.36 8.47 9.47
CA MET A 30 1.63 9.41 8.39
C MET A 30 1.31 10.85 8.80
N VAL A 31 0.15 11.09 9.40
CA VAL A 31 -0.27 12.41 9.88
C VAL A 31 0.67 12.92 10.99
N HIS A 32 1.08 12.05 11.91
CA HIS A 32 2.03 12.39 12.98
C HIS A 32 3.40 12.83 12.42
N HIS A 33 3.80 12.28 11.28
CA HIS A 33 5.05 12.66 10.61
C HIS A 33 4.89 13.82 9.61
N GLY A 34 3.78 14.53 9.67
CA GLY A 34 3.55 15.75 8.89
C GLY A 34 3.14 15.51 7.44
N PHE A 35 2.69 14.30 7.10
CA PHE A 35 2.13 14.04 5.78
C PHE A 35 0.69 14.50 5.70
N LEU A 36 0.33 15.18 4.62
CA LEU A 36 -1.03 15.55 4.28
C LEU A 36 -1.74 14.37 3.58
N GLU A 37 -2.85 13.91 4.13
CA GLU A 37 -3.72 12.95 3.44
C GLU A 37 -4.49 13.66 2.34
N VAL A 38 -4.44 13.13 1.13
CA VAL A 38 -5.11 13.68 -0.04
C VAL A 38 -5.94 12.63 -0.75
N GLU A 39 -6.92 13.07 -1.54
CA GLU A 39 -7.68 12.24 -2.47
C GLU A 39 -7.45 12.77 -3.88
N THR A 40 -6.86 11.93 -4.74
CA THR A 40 -6.64 12.26 -6.15
C THR A 40 -7.66 11.54 -7.05
N PRO A 41 -7.86 11.98 -8.29
CA PRO A 41 -8.85 11.38 -9.18
C PRO A 41 -8.69 9.87 -9.34
N MET A 42 -9.79 9.14 -9.30
CA MET A 42 -9.83 7.70 -9.62
C MET A 42 -10.05 7.43 -11.10
N MET A 43 -10.62 8.37 -11.84
CA MET A 43 -10.81 8.29 -13.29
C MET A 43 -9.77 9.17 -13.99
N HIS A 44 -8.94 8.54 -14.79
CA HIS A 44 -7.84 9.20 -15.50
C HIS A 44 -8.08 9.24 -17.00
N PRO A 45 -7.81 10.35 -17.66
CA PRO A 45 -7.84 10.41 -19.14
C PRO A 45 -6.69 9.61 -19.77
N ILE A 46 -5.57 9.50 -19.07
CA ILE A 46 -4.40 8.72 -19.48
C ILE A 46 -3.97 7.84 -18.30
N PRO A 47 -4.00 6.51 -18.45
CA PRO A 47 -3.53 5.63 -17.40
C PRO A 47 -2.00 5.73 -17.25
N GLY A 48 -1.50 5.65 -16.00
CA GLY A 48 -0.08 5.74 -15.72
C GLY A 48 0.25 5.48 -14.25
N GLY A 49 1.55 5.52 -13.91
CA GLY A 49 2.06 5.31 -12.56
C GLY A 49 2.35 3.85 -12.20
N ALA A 50 2.02 2.89 -13.08
CA ALA A 50 2.36 1.47 -12.91
C ALA A 50 2.33 0.75 -14.28
N ALA A 51 2.95 -0.41 -14.34
CA ALA A 51 2.87 -1.32 -15.48
C ALA A 51 1.71 -2.31 -15.26
N ALA A 52 0.48 -1.87 -15.54
CA ALA A 52 -0.73 -2.67 -15.37
C ALA A 52 -1.77 -2.33 -16.44
N ARG A 53 -2.69 -3.25 -16.70
CA ARG A 53 -3.80 -3.04 -17.64
C ARG A 53 -4.95 -2.34 -16.92
N PRO A 54 -5.45 -1.16 -17.44
CA PRO A 54 -6.55 -0.43 -16.81
C PRO A 54 -7.91 -1.02 -17.19
N PHE A 55 -8.94 -0.72 -16.37
CA PHE A 55 -10.33 -0.81 -16.79
C PHE A 55 -10.69 0.47 -17.55
N ALA A 56 -11.36 0.34 -18.68
CA ALA A 56 -11.84 1.47 -19.47
C ALA A 56 -13.30 1.79 -19.14
N THR A 57 -13.63 3.07 -19.17
CA THR A 57 -15.00 3.60 -19.05
C THR A 57 -15.18 4.79 -19.98
N HIS A 58 -16.37 5.41 -20.00
CA HIS A 58 -16.69 6.54 -20.85
C HIS A 58 -17.40 7.63 -20.07
N HIS A 59 -16.99 8.89 -20.26
CA HIS A 59 -17.64 10.07 -19.71
C HIS A 59 -18.67 10.59 -20.69
N ASN A 60 -19.96 10.31 -20.48
CA ASN A 60 -21.01 10.61 -21.44
C ASN A 60 -21.15 12.11 -21.76
N ALA A 61 -21.07 12.98 -20.75
CA ALA A 61 -21.26 14.41 -20.96
C ALA A 61 -20.10 15.09 -21.70
N LEU A 62 -18.90 14.53 -21.61
CA LEU A 62 -17.71 15.05 -22.32
C LEU A 62 -17.35 14.23 -23.55
N ASP A 63 -18.11 13.16 -23.82
CA ASP A 63 -17.87 12.22 -24.91
C ASP A 63 -16.39 11.79 -25.04
N MET A 64 -15.81 11.36 -23.90
CA MET A 64 -14.41 10.99 -23.86
C MET A 64 -14.14 9.69 -23.11
N PRO A 65 -13.15 8.88 -23.53
CA PRO A 65 -12.73 7.69 -22.79
C PRO A 65 -12.04 8.10 -21.48
N LEU A 66 -12.31 7.35 -20.44
CA LEU A 66 -11.62 7.43 -19.16
C LEU A 66 -11.18 6.02 -18.71
N PHE A 67 -10.24 5.99 -17.80
CA PHE A 67 -9.69 4.76 -17.25
C PHE A 67 -9.74 4.80 -15.72
N LEU A 68 -10.13 3.71 -15.09
CA LEU A 68 -9.94 3.57 -13.66
C LEU A 68 -8.45 3.49 -13.34
N ARG A 69 -8.00 4.27 -12.36
CA ARG A 69 -6.57 4.42 -12.06
C ARG A 69 -5.92 3.10 -11.66
N ILE A 70 -4.73 2.87 -12.16
CA ILE A 70 -3.87 1.75 -11.79
C ILE A 70 -2.93 2.10 -10.64
N ALA A 71 -2.66 3.39 -10.42
CA ALA A 71 -1.88 3.98 -9.33
C ALA A 71 -2.14 5.49 -9.23
N PRO A 72 -2.01 6.12 -8.05
CA PRO A 72 -2.14 7.57 -7.86
C PRO A 72 -0.84 8.35 -8.13
N GLU A 73 0.27 7.70 -8.46
CA GLU A 73 1.64 8.22 -8.53
C GLU A 73 1.75 9.59 -9.20
N LEU A 74 1.25 9.72 -10.44
CA LEU A 74 1.44 10.93 -11.21
C LEU A 74 0.72 12.14 -10.59
N TYR A 75 -0.44 11.94 -9.98
CA TYR A 75 -1.18 13.00 -9.30
C TYR A 75 -0.52 13.39 -7.98
N LEU A 76 -0.03 12.43 -7.20
CA LEU A 76 0.71 12.72 -5.97
C LEU A 76 2.00 13.48 -6.26
N LYS A 77 2.75 13.11 -7.30
CA LYS A 77 3.92 13.85 -7.74
C LYS A 77 3.60 15.28 -8.18
N ARG A 78 2.46 15.50 -8.85
CA ARG A 78 2.00 16.86 -9.20
C ARG A 78 1.71 17.72 -7.97
N LEU A 79 1.17 17.14 -6.90
CA LEU A 79 0.96 17.84 -5.63
C LEU A 79 2.28 18.24 -5.00
N VAL A 80 3.30 17.38 -5.05
CA VAL A 80 4.65 17.71 -4.57
C VAL A 80 5.26 18.85 -5.40
N VAL A 81 5.15 18.81 -6.72
CA VAL A 81 5.57 19.92 -7.61
C VAL A 81 4.79 21.20 -7.29
N GLY A 82 3.51 21.06 -6.92
CA GLY A 82 2.64 22.17 -6.49
C GLY A 82 2.96 22.78 -5.13
N GLY A 83 3.95 22.23 -4.39
CA GLY A 83 4.45 22.78 -3.13
C GLY A 83 4.02 22.02 -1.86
N PHE A 84 3.31 20.90 -1.96
CA PHE A 84 3.08 20.02 -0.81
C PHE A 84 4.29 19.12 -0.58
N GLU A 85 5.11 19.43 0.41
CA GLU A 85 6.35 18.69 0.64
C GLU A 85 6.15 17.23 1.04
N ARG A 86 5.02 16.89 1.70
CA ARG A 86 4.69 15.54 2.17
C ARG A 86 3.23 15.23 1.93
N VAL A 87 2.95 14.26 1.08
CA VAL A 87 1.59 13.82 0.76
C VAL A 87 1.48 12.32 0.81
N PHE A 88 0.30 11.82 1.18
CA PHE A 88 -0.04 10.40 1.05
C PHE A 88 -1.52 10.22 0.70
N GLU A 89 -1.82 9.08 0.13
CA GLU A 89 -3.19 8.66 -0.17
C GLU A 89 -3.36 7.18 0.17
N ILE A 90 -4.42 6.85 0.90
CA ILE A 90 -4.86 5.46 1.14
C ILE A 90 -6.20 5.30 0.41
N ASN A 91 -6.18 4.65 -0.75
CA ASN A 91 -7.38 4.57 -1.55
C ASN A 91 -7.37 3.37 -2.51
N ARG A 92 -8.44 3.23 -3.31
CA ARG A 92 -8.62 2.16 -4.28
C ARG A 92 -7.81 2.37 -5.54
N ASN A 93 -7.26 1.27 -6.04
CA ASN A 93 -6.68 1.15 -7.36
C ASN A 93 -7.25 -0.06 -8.07
N PHE A 94 -7.16 -0.07 -9.39
CA PHE A 94 -7.84 -1.03 -10.26
C PHE A 94 -6.85 -1.57 -11.29
N ARG A 95 -6.76 -2.90 -11.41
CA ARG A 95 -5.91 -3.56 -12.40
C ARG A 95 -6.70 -4.67 -13.08
N ASN A 96 -6.90 -4.55 -14.39
CA ASN A 96 -7.66 -5.48 -15.19
C ASN A 96 -6.76 -6.63 -15.67
N GLU A 97 -6.36 -7.45 -14.72
CA GLU A 97 -5.45 -8.57 -14.91
C GLU A 97 -6.04 -9.85 -14.30
N GLY A 98 -5.28 -10.94 -14.28
CA GLY A 98 -5.72 -12.21 -13.74
C GLY A 98 -6.07 -12.17 -12.25
N LEU A 99 -6.96 -13.07 -11.82
CA LEU A 99 -7.36 -13.25 -10.43
C LEU A 99 -6.52 -14.32 -9.74
N SER A 100 -6.17 -14.08 -8.48
CA SER A 100 -5.61 -15.08 -7.58
C SER A 100 -6.01 -14.78 -6.14
N PRO A 101 -5.77 -15.69 -5.17
CA PRO A 101 -6.01 -15.39 -3.76
C PRO A 101 -5.27 -14.14 -3.22
N ARG A 102 -4.22 -13.70 -3.92
CA ARG A 102 -3.41 -12.53 -3.56
C ARG A 102 -3.61 -11.32 -4.48
N HIS A 103 -4.36 -11.46 -5.57
CA HIS A 103 -4.55 -10.42 -6.57
C HIS A 103 -6.03 -10.22 -6.84
N ASN A 104 -6.56 -9.11 -6.35
CA ASN A 104 -7.90 -8.63 -6.62
C ASN A 104 -7.83 -7.53 -7.69
N PRO A 105 -8.79 -7.44 -8.61
CA PRO A 105 -8.80 -6.36 -9.61
C PRO A 105 -9.04 -4.97 -9.01
N GLU A 106 -9.64 -4.91 -7.83
CA GLU A 106 -9.84 -3.72 -7.01
C GLU A 106 -9.20 -3.93 -5.64
N PHE A 107 -8.28 -3.07 -5.23
CA PHE A 107 -7.55 -3.20 -3.97
C PHE A 107 -7.22 -1.85 -3.37
N THR A 108 -7.02 -1.83 -2.05
CA THR A 108 -6.55 -0.65 -1.32
C THR A 108 -5.03 -0.63 -1.32
N MET A 109 -4.45 0.50 -1.67
CA MET A 109 -3.02 0.76 -1.62
C MET A 109 -2.76 2.10 -0.94
N MET A 110 -1.64 2.21 -0.24
CA MET A 110 -1.09 3.49 0.19
C MET A 110 0.09 3.84 -0.70
N GLU A 111 0.12 5.08 -1.19
CA GLU A 111 1.33 5.71 -1.72
C GLU A 111 1.61 7.01 -0.98
N PHE A 112 2.89 7.34 -0.82
CA PHE A 112 3.32 8.58 -0.20
C PHE A 112 4.56 9.13 -0.91
N TYR A 113 4.69 10.45 -0.88
CA TYR A 113 5.78 11.16 -1.51
C TYR A 113 6.28 12.26 -0.58
N GLU A 114 7.58 12.40 -0.49
CA GLU A 114 8.27 13.41 0.31
C GLU A 114 9.33 14.10 -0.54
N ALA A 115 9.24 15.45 -0.61
CA ALA A 115 10.24 16.26 -1.29
C ALA A 115 11.59 16.16 -0.56
N TYR A 116 12.68 16.16 -1.32
CA TYR A 116 14.07 16.16 -0.83
C TYR A 116 14.47 14.91 -0.01
N ALA A 117 13.62 13.89 0.08
CA ALA A 117 13.94 12.63 0.73
C ALA A 117 14.64 11.67 -0.23
N GLU A 118 15.62 10.93 0.28
CA GLU A 118 16.26 9.84 -0.46
C GLU A 118 15.83 8.47 0.06
N TYR A 119 16.12 7.42 -0.71
CA TYR A 119 15.65 6.06 -0.42
C TYR A 119 16.08 5.53 0.96
N ARG A 120 17.25 5.94 1.49
CA ARG A 120 17.72 5.49 2.81
C ARG A 120 16.84 6.01 3.93
N GLN A 121 16.46 7.29 3.87
CA GLN A 121 15.51 7.88 4.81
C GLN A 121 14.15 7.17 4.74
N LEU A 122 13.68 6.86 3.52
CA LEU A 122 12.42 6.15 3.33
C LEU A 122 12.48 4.68 3.80
N MET A 123 13.66 4.03 3.79
CA MET A 123 13.85 2.73 4.42
C MET A 123 13.63 2.81 5.94
N ASP A 124 14.25 3.79 6.63
CA ASP A 124 14.07 3.99 8.07
C ASP A 124 12.62 4.34 8.40
N PHE A 125 12.02 5.22 7.61
CA PHE A 125 10.63 5.61 7.75
C PHE A 125 9.68 4.41 7.61
N THR A 126 9.87 3.59 6.58
CA THR A 126 9.06 2.38 6.32
C THR A 126 9.21 1.35 7.44
N GLU A 127 10.42 1.16 7.96
CA GLU A 127 10.66 0.28 9.11
C GLU A 127 9.90 0.77 10.34
N GLY A 128 9.94 2.08 10.62
CA GLY A 128 9.17 2.71 11.71
C GLY A 128 7.66 2.55 11.53
N LEU A 129 7.15 2.77 10.32
CA LEU A 129 5.74 2.58 9.97
C LEU A 129 5.26 1.15 10.22
N LEU A 130 6.03 0.15 9.78
CA LEU A 130 5.66 -1.26 9.95
C LEU A 130 5.67 -1.68 11.42
N ARG A 131 6.66 -1.26 12.21
CA ARG A 131 6.70 -1.48 13.66
C ARG A 131 5.52 -0.84 14.39
N HIS A 132 5.25 0.43 14.09
CA HIS A 132 4.10 1.14 14.63
C HIS A 132 2.80 0.41 14.32
N SER A 133 2.59 0.03 13.06
CA SER A 133 1.38 -0.67 12.63
C SER A 133 1.21 -2.03 13.31
N ALA A 134 2.29 -2.79 13.52
CA ALA A 134 2.24 -4.05 14.23
C ALA A 134 1.83 -3.85 15.71
N ARG A 135 2.43 -2.89 16.40
CA ARG A 135 2.07 -2.56 17.79
C ARG A 135 0.61 -2.15 17.93
N GLU A 136 0.15 -1.21 17.10
CA GLU A 136 -1.21 -0.68 17.19
C GLU A 136 -2.27 -1.73 16.82
N ALA A 137 -1.99 -2.56 15.81
CA ALA A 137 -2.97 -3.52 15.32
C ALA A 137 -2.99 -4.84 16.09
N LEU A 138 -1.83 -5.32 16.57
CA LEU A 138 -1.65 -6.63 17.19
C LEU A 138 -1.25 -6.55 18.66
N GLY A 139 -0.84 -5.39 19.17
CA GLY A 139 -0.31 -5.21 20.51
C GLY A 139 1.15 -5.69 20.68
N ALA A 140 1.83 -6.09 19.60
CA ALA A 140 3.18 -6.62 19.64
C ALA A 140 3.93 -6.40 18.31
N GLU A 141 5.27 -6.30 18.42
CA GLU A 141 6.17 -6.28 17.25
C GLU A 141 6.67 -7.67 16.86
N VAL A 142 6.40 -8.67 17.70
CA VAL A 142 6.74 -10.08 17.47
C VAL A 142 5.44 -10.87 17.42
N PHE A 143 5.17 -11.53 16.31
CA PHE A 143 3.93 -12.27 16.09
C PHE A 143 4.14 -13.47 15.16
N GLU A 144 3.19 -14.38 15.14
CA GLU A 144 3.17 -15.51 14.22
C GLU A 144 2.26 -15.23 13.02
N TYR A 145 2.74 -15.59 11.83
CA TYR A 145 1.98 -15.54 10.60
C TYR A 145 2.25 -16.78 9.75
N GLN A 146 1.22 -17.57 9.48
CA GLN A 146 1.31 -18.82 8.70
C GLN A 146 2.42 -19.77 9.20
N GLY A 147 2.51 -19.96 10.54
CA GLY A 147 3.50 -20.82 11.16
C GLY A 147 4.94 -20.25 11.18
N ARG A 148 5.11 -19.01 10.81
CA ARG A 148 6.40 -18.31 10.87
C ARG A 148 6.37 -17.21 11.92
N ARG A 149 7.40 -17.17 12.77
CA ARG A 149 7.61 -16.07 13.70
C ARG A 149 8.20 -14.87 12.94
N LEU A 150 7.51 -13.76 12.96
CA LEU A 150 7.97 -12.47 12.44
C LEU A 150 8.38 -11.59 13.62
N ASP A 151 9.55 -11.00 13.53
CA ASP A 151 10.16 -10.18 14.59
C ASP A 151 10.50 -8.81 14.01
N PHE A 152 9.56 -7.87 14.18
CA PHE A 152 9.73 -6.48 13.72
C PHE A 152 10.47 -5.61 14.74
N ALA A 153 10.76 -6.12 15.93
CA ALA A 153 11.57 -5.42 16.94
C ALA A 153 13.04 -5.33 16.51
N LYS A 154 13.51 -6.28 15.68
CA LYS A 154 14.86 -6.28 15.14
C LYS A 154 14.99 -5.30 13.97
N PRO A 155 16.20 -4.74 13.74
CA PRO A 155 16.46 -3.97 12.54
C PRO A 155 16.19 -4.78 11.26
N PHE A 156 15.56 -4.15 10.27
CA PHE A 156 15.30 -4.81 8.99
C PHE A 156 16.59 -4.88 8.17
N ALA A 157 16.79 -6.02 7.52
CA ALA A 157 17.94 -6.19 6.63
C ALA A 157 17.90 -5.19 5.45
N ARG A 158 19.03 -4.60 5.15
CA ARG A 158 19.22 -3.67 4.03
C ARG A 158 20.07 -4.41 2.98
N LEU A 159 19.43 -4.81 1.90
CA LEU A 159 20.05 -5.65 0.87
C LEU A 159 19.86 -5.00 -0.50
N THR A 160 20.84 -5.16 -1.37
CA THR A 160 20.61 -4.96 -2.80
C THR A 160 19.75 -6.10 -3.34
N ILE A 161 19.09 -5.89 -4.48
CA ILE A 161 18.30 -6.96 -5.14
C ILE A 161 19.21 -8.17 -5.43
N SER A 162 20.43 -7.95 -5.92
CA SER A 162 21.41 -9.00 -6.18
C SER A 162 21.77 -9.80 -4.94
N ASP A 163 21.99 -9.13 -3.80
CA ASP A 163 22.33 -9.81 -2.55
C ASP A 163 21.14 -10.60 -2.00
N ALA A 164 19.92 -10.05 -2.10
CA ALA A 164 18.72 -10.76 -1.71
C ALA A 164 18.50 -12.04 -2.54
N ILE A 165 18.74 -11.98 -3.85
CA ILE A 165 18.66 -13.15 -4.74
C ILE A 165 19.72 -14.18 -4.36
N ARG A 166 20.98 -13.77 -4.19
CA ARG A 166 22.08 -14.69 -3.81
C ARG A 166 21.84 -15.37 -2.46
N GLN A 167 21.29 -14.65 -1.48
CA GLN A 167 20.93 -15.24 -0.18
C GLN A 167 19.80 -16.27 -0.28
N SER A 168 18.82 -16.02 -1.13
CA SER A 168 17.67 -16.93 -1.32
C SER A 168 17.98 -18.10 -2.25
N HIS A 169 18.90 -17.90 -3.18
CA HIS A 169 19.31 -18.87 -4.20
C HIS A 169 20.85 -18.89 -4.34
N PRO A 170 21.58 -19.59 -3.45
CA PRO A 170 23.06 -19.59 -3.43
C PRO A 170 23.73 -20.05 -4.73
N GLY A 171 23.02 -20.75 -5.60
CA GLY A 171 23.52 -21.20 -6.92
C GLY A 171 23.26 -20.21 -8.06
N PHE A 172 22.68 -19.04 -7.79
CA PHE A 172 22.43 -18.02 -8.80
C PHE A 172 23.67 -17.12 -8.97
N SER A 173 24.31 -17.20 -10.12
CA SER A 173 25.49 -16.40 -10.51
C SER A 173 25.13 -15.17 -11.32
#